data_411289f52371955c7c6308e3451b57c3
#
_entry.id   411289f52371955c7c6308e3451b57c3
#
_cell.length_a   1.000
_cell.length_b   1.000
_cell.length_c   1.000
_cell.angle_alpha   90.00
_cell.angle_beta   90.00
_cell.angle_gamma   90.00
#
_symmetry.space_group_name_H-M   'P 1'
#
loop_
_entity.id
_entity.type
_entity.pdbx_description
1 polymer ?
#
loop_
_entity_poly.entity_id
_entity_poly.type
_entity_poly.pdbx_seq_one_letter_code
_entity_poly.pdbx_strand_id
1 'polypeptide(L)'
;MGQAEDDFKVQSQEDVLSSAESVTNTLTLFLGGIAAISLLVGGIGIMNIMLVSVTERTREIGIRKAIGAPEGTIMSQFLMESVTLAILGGVIGVLLGFGGSKFVGHLMTIQTAVSMNSVLLAVGFSGCIGIVFGVFPARKAARLDPIEALRYDNRMRYPINIFDRDE
;
A
#
# COMPACT_ATOMS: atom_id res chain seq x y z
N MET A 1 -56.34 28.05 -5.58
CA MET A 1 -55.79 27.21 -6.66
C MET A 1 -54.28 27.37 -6.83
N GLY A 2 -53.56 27.99 -5.91
CA GLY A 2 -52.08 28.21 -6.00
C GLY A 2 -51.21 27.27 -5.17
N GLN A 3 -51.78 26.54 -4.21
CA GLN A 3 -50.97 25.70 -3.30
C GLN A 3 -50.57 24.34 -3.89
N ALA A 4 -51.35 23.77 -4.79
CA ALA A 4 -51.05 22.47 -5.40
C ALA A 4 -49.88 22.52 -6.42
N GLU A 5 -49.69 23.67 -7.07
CA GLU A 5 -48.61 23.85 -8.07
C GLU A 5 -47.22 24.06 -7.41
N ASP A 6 -47.19 24.69 -6.24
CA ASP A 6 -45.98 24.90 -5.46
C ASP A 6 -45.51 23.60 -4.78
N ASP A 7 -46.43 22.75 -4.30
CA ASP A 7 -46.13 21.45 -3.74
C ASP A 7 -45.55 20.47 -4.78
N PHE A 8 -46.04 20.50 -6.02
CA PHE A 8 -45.49 19.72 -7.12
C PHE A 8 -44.06 20.16 -7.52
N LYS A 9 -43.77 21.46 -7.46
CA LYS A 9 -42.43 21.98 -7.77
C LYS A 9 -41.42 21.63 -6.67
N VAL A 10 -41.80 21.70 -5.40
CA VAL A 10 -40.93 21.35 -4.26
C VAL A 10 -40.63 19.84 -4.25
N GLN A 11 -41.66 19.01 -4.45
CA GLN A 11 -41.52 17.57 -4.50
C GLN A 11 -40.62 17.11 -5.67
N SER A 12 -40.73 17.75 -6.84
CA SER A 12 -39.85 17.49 -7.99
C SER A 12 -38.39 17.89 -7.75
N GLN A 13 -38.13 18.95 -6.96
CA GLN A 13 -36.76 19.35 -6.62
C GLN A 13 -36.12 18.39 -5.60
N GLU A 14 -36.83 17.96 -4.58
CA GLU A 14 -36.37 16.98 -3.60
C GLU A 14 -36.11 15.63 -4.25
N ASP A 15 -36.96 15.19 -5.16
CA ASP A 15 -36.77 13.93 -5.91
C ASP A 15 -35.54 13.99 -6.81
N VAL A 16 -35.28 15.13 -7.45
CA VAL A 16 -34.05 15.31 -8.27
C VAL A 16 -32.80 15.32 -7.40
N LEU A 17 -32.84 16.03 -6.25
CA LEU A 17 -31.68 16.05 -5.33
C LEU A 17 -31.40 14.66 -4.75
N SER A 18 -32.43 13.95 -4.30
CA SER A 18 -32.25 12.58 -3.76
C SER A 18 -31.73 11.60 -4.81
N SER A 19 -32.16 11.74 -6.06
CA SER A 19 -31.66 10.94 -7.17
C SER A 19 -30.19 11.26 -7.47
N ALA A 20 -29.81 12.54 -7.47
CA ALA A 20 -28.43 12.97 -7.66
C ALA A 20 -27.52 12.50 -6.52
N GLU A 21 -27.97 12.56 -5.27
CA GLU A 21 -27.26 12.02 -4.12
C GLU A 21 -27.06 10.49 -4.22
N SER A 22 -28.09 9.76 -4.61
CA SER A 22 -28.03 8.31 -4.81
C SER A 22 -27.01 7.93 -5.87
N VAL A 23 -26.99 8.63 -7.01
CA VAL A 23 -26.01 8.42 -8.07
C VAL A 23 -24.59 8.72 -7.56
N THR A 24 -24.43 9.84 -6.85
CA THR A 24 -23.12 10.25 -6.30
C THR A 24 -22.61 9.23 -5.28
N ASN A 25 -23.47 8.73 -4.41
CA ASN A 25 -23.11 7.70 -3.43
C ASN A 25 -22.73 6.39 -4.11
N THR A 26 -23.46 6.00 -5.14
CA THR A 26 -23.14 4.80 -5.93
C THR A 26 -21.79 4.92 -6.61
N LEU A 27 -21.51 6.06 -7.26
CA LEU A 27 -20.21 6.31 -7.89
C LEU A 27 -19.07 6.32 -6.86
N THR A 28 -19.29 6.94 -5.70
CA THR A 28 -18.31 6.97 -4.61
C THR A 28 -17.98 5.55 -4.11
N LEU A 29 -19.01 4.69 -3.98
CA LEU A 29 -18.82 3.30 -3.58
C LEU A 29 -18.01 2.52 -4.63
N PHE A 30 -18.32 2.67 -5.91
CA PHE A 30 -17.55 2.04 -7.00
C PHE A 30 -16.10 2.51 -7.02
N LEU A 31 -15.86 3.82 -6.93
CA LEU A 31 -14.51 4.38 -6.90
C LEU A 31 -13.74 3.90 -5.66
N GLY A 32 -14.41 3.83 -4.51
CA GLY A 32 -13.86 3.28 -3.27
C GLY A 32 -13.47 1.81 -3.42
N GLY A 33 -14.30 1.00 -4.08
CA GLY A 33 -14.00 -0.39 -4.39
C GLY A 33 -12.77 -0.55 -5.29
N ILE A 34 -12.68 0.24 -6.36
CA ILE A 34 -11.51 0.24 -7.25
C ILE A 34 -10.24 0.66 -6.49
N ALA A 35 -10.35 1.70 -5.65
CA ALA A 35 -9.25 2.16 -4.82
C ALA A 35 -8.77 1.09 -3.84
N ALA A 36 -9.70 0.36 -3.20
CA ALA A 36 -9.39 -0.73 -2.29
C ALA A 36 -8.63 -1.87 -2.99
N ILE A 37 -9.08 -2.28 -4.18
CA ILE A 37 -8.39 -3.30 -4.98
C ILE A 37 -6.99 -2.82 -5.38
N SER A 38 -6.85 -1.57 -5.85
CA SER A 38 -5.58 -0.98 -6.23
C SER A 38 -4.60 -0.96 -5.05
N LEU A 39 -5.11 -0.67 -3.87
CA LEU A 39 -4.33 -0.63 -2.64
C LEU A 39 -3.87 -2.04 -2.20
N LEU A 40 -4.72 -3.07 -2.35
CA LEU A 40 -4.35 -4.46 -2.12
C LEU A 40 -3.21 -4.90 -3.05
N VAL A 41 -3.33 -4.58 -4.34
CA VAL A 41 -2.29 -4.89 -5.34
C VAL A 41 -0.97 -4.18 -4.99
N GLY A 42 -1.04 -2.89 -4.61
CA GLY A 42 0.12 -2.12 -4.15
C GLY A 42 0.76 -2.72 -2.89
N GLY A 43 -0.06 -3.15 -1.92
CA GLY A 43 0.40 -3.82 -0.71
C GLY A 43 1.11 -5.16 -0.98
N ILE A 44 0.57 -5.96 -1.90
CA ILE A 44 1.23 -7.19 -2.37
C ILE A 44 2.57 -6.86 -3.04
N GLY A 45 2.64 -5.74 -3.79
CA GLY A 45 3.88 -5.22 -4.36
C GLY A 45 4.94 -4.93 -3.29
N ILE A 46 4.58 -4.23 -2.21
CA ILE A 46 5.46 -3.97 -1.07
C ILE A 46 5.93 -5.28 -0.45
N MET A 47 5.01 -6.22 -0.20
CA MET A 47 5.35 -7.53 0.37
C MET A 47 6.36 -8.29 -0.50
N ASN A 48 6.19 -8.29 -1.82
CA ASN A 48 7.09 -8.97 -2.75
C ASN A 48 8.49 -8.33 -2.75
N ILE A 49 8.57 -7.00 -2.79
CA ILE A 49 9.85 -6.27 -2.72
C ILE A 49 10.56 -6.61 -1.40
N MET A 50 9.85 -6.60 -0.29
CA MET A 50 10.40 -6.92 1.01
C MET A 50 10.87 -8.38 1.12
N LEU A 51 10.14 -9.34 0.52
CA LEU A 51 10.56 -10.74 0.48
C LEU A 51 11.87 -10.91 -0.30
N VAL A 52 12.01 -10.22 -1.43
CA VAL A 52 13.25 -10.20 -2.20
C VAL A 52 14.37 -9.57 -1.37
N SER A 53 14.15 -8.41 -0.75
CA SER A 53 15.11 -7.74 0.12
C SER A 53 15.60 -8.63 1.27
N VAL A 54 14.68 -9.38 1.92
CA VAL A 54 15.05 -10.36 2.97
C VAL A 54 15.91 -11.47 2.41
N THR A 55 15.61 -12.02 1.23
CA THR A 55 16.41 -13.08 0.63
C THR A 55 17.81 -12.61 0.22
N GLU A 56 17.92 -11.42 -0.34
CA GLU A 56 19.22 -10.81 -0.70
C GLU A 56 20.09 -10.51 0.52
N ARG A 57 19.47 -10.13 1.66
CA ARG A 57 20.17 -9.79 2.91
C ARG A 57 20.21 -10.95 3.90
N THR A 58 19.88 -12.18 3.48
CA THR A 58 19.82 -13.36 4.36
C THR A 58 21.12 -13.56 5.17
N ARG A 59 22.29 -13.43 4.55
CA ARG A 59 23.59 -13.57 5.21
C ARG A 59 23.83 -12.48 6.26
N GLU A 60 23.51 -11.24 5.95
CA GLU A 60 23.62 -10.10 6.88
C GLU A 60 22.74 -10.31 8.11
N ILE A 61 21.49 -10.75 7.91
CA ILE A 61 20.55 -11.08 9.00
C ILE A 61 21.11 -12.22 9.85
N GLY A 62 21.66 -13.27 9.20
CA GLY A 62 22.28 -14.40 9.88
C GLY A 62 23.46 -14.00 10.77
N ILE A 63 24.35 -13.13 10.28
CA ILE A 63 25.47 -12.59 11.07
C ILE A 63 24.96 -11.81 12.28
N ARG A 64 23.99 -10.90 12.08
CA ARG A 64 23.41 -10.11 13.20
C ARG A 64 22.80 -11.01 14.27
N LYS A 65 22.09 -12.07 13.86
CA LYS A 65 21.54 -13.06 14.83
C LYS A 65 22.63 -13.87 15.51
N ALA A 66 23.69 -14.27 14.83
CA ALA A 66 24.80 -15.02 15.40
C ALA A 66 25.54 -14.24 16.50
N ILE A 67 25.62 -12.91 16.38
CA ILE A 67 26.20 -12.02 17.39
C ILE A 67 25.19 -11.60 18.47
N GLY A 68 23.96 -12.15 18.45
CA GLY A 68 22.98 -11.99 19.53
C GLY A 68 21.90 -10.93 19.30
N ALA A 69 21.68 -10.45 18.08
CA ALA A 69 20.59 -9.50 17.80
C ALA A 69 19.22 -10.15 18.10
N PRO A 70 18.36 -9.54 18.94
CA PRO A 70 17.03 -10.06 19.24
C PRO A 70 16.10 -9.99 18.02
N GLU A 71 15.18 -10.95 17.91
CA GLU A 71 14.22 -11.03 16.80
C GLU A 71 13.41 -9.75 16.62
N GLY A 72 13.04 -9.09 17.72
CA GLY A 72 12.28 -7.84 17.71
C GLY A 72 13.02 -6.70 17.00
N THR A 73 14.34 -6.62 17.13
CA THR A 73 15.16 -5.59 16.48
C THR A 73 15.17 -5.79 14.96
N ILE A 74 15.33 -7.04 14.50
CA ILE A 74 15.30 -7.37 13.07
C ILE A 74 13.90 -7.12 12.52
N MET A 75 12.86 -7.58 13.21
CA MET A 75 11.47 -7.38 12.80
C MET A 75 11.12 -5.89 12.68
N SER A 76 11.50 -5.07 13.67
CA SER A 76 11.19 -3.63 13.67
C SER A 76 11.92 -2.91 12.54
N GLN A 77 13.15 -3.30 12.21
CA GLN A 77 13.92 -2.73 11.11
C GLN A 77 13.20 -2.93 9.77
N PHE A 78 12.83 -4.18 9.44
CA PHE A 78 12.12 -4.48 8.20
C PHE A 78 10.71 -3.88 8.15
N LEU A 79 10.03 -3.81 9.31
CA LEU A 79 8.73 -3.17 9.39
C LEU A 79 8.82 -1.66 9.15
N MET A 80 9.82 -0.98 9.70
CA MET A 80 10.06 0.43 9.43
C MET A 80 10.39 0.69 7.95
N GLU A 81 11.14 -0.21 7.31
CA GLU A 81 11.44 -0.14 5.88
C GLU A 81 10.16 -0.21 5.03
N SER A 82 9.27 -1.17 5.31
CA SER A 82 7.98 -1.29 4.60
C SER A 82 7.05 -0.10 4.81
N VAL A 83 6.98 0.43 6.04
CA VAL A 83 6.17 1.62 6.38
C VAL A 83 6.72 2.85 5.67
N THR A 84 8.04 3.01 5.62
CA THR A 84 8.68 4.13 4.92
C THR A 84 8.36 4.09 3.42
N LEU A 85 8.48 2.91 2.78
CA LEU A 85 8.11 2.73 1.38
C LEU A 85 6.64 3.07 1.13
N ALA A 86 5.74 2.62 2.00
CA ALA A 86 4.31 2.88 1.88
C ALA A 86 3.99 4.38 2.04
N ILE A 87 4.60 5.06 3.02
CA ILE A 87 4.39 6.49 3.24
C ILE A 87 4.94 7.31 2.06
N LEU A 88 6.12 6.97 1.55
CA LEU A 88 6.69 7.64 0.38
C LEU A 88 5.77 7.48 -0.84
N GLY A 89 5.27 6.27 -1.10
CA GLY A 89 4.26 6.01 -2.12
C GLY A 89 2.98 6.81 -1.91
N GLY A 90 2.49 6.88 -0.68
CA GLY A 90 1.32 7.65 -0.29
C GLY A 90 1.49 9.15 -0.53
N VAL A 91 2.64 9.72 -0.16
CA VAL A 91 2.96 11.14 -0.40
C VAL A 91 3.02 11.43 -1.91
N ILE A 92 3.69 10.58 -2.69
CA ILE A 92 3.73 10.73 -4.15
C ILE A 92 2.33 10.62 -4.73
N GLY A 93 1.52 9.67 -4.27
CA GLY A 93 0.12 9.51 -4.69
C GLY A 93 -0.72 10.76 -4.40
N VAL A 94 -0.56 11.37 -3.22
CA VAL A 94 -1.23 12.63 -2.85
C VAL A 94 -0.80 13.77 -3.77
N LEU A 95 0.49 13.91 -4.06
CA LEU A 95 1.01 14.95 -4.95
C LEU A 95 0.46 14.80 -6.38
N LEU A 96 0.44 13.57 -6.90
CA LEU A 96 -0.12 13.27 -8.22
C LEU A 96 -1.65 13.49 -8.24
N GLY A 97 -2.36 13.08 -7.21
CA GLY A 97 -3.80 13.27 -7.09
C GLY A 97 -4.17 14.75 -6.99
N PHE A 98 -3.42 15.53 -6.20
CA PHE A 98 -3.62 16.97 -6.08
C PHE A 98 -3.32 17.68 -7.40
N GLY A 99 -2.19 17.37 -8.04
CA GLY A 99 -1.81 17.95 -9.33
C GLY A 99 -2.81 17.60 -10.43
N GLY A 100 -3.22 16.32 -10.51
CA GLY A 100 -4.23 15.86 -11.45
C GLY A 100 -5.60 16.52 -11.24
N SER A 101 -6.04 16.64 -9.99
CA SER A 101 -7.29 17.32 -9.64
C SER A 101 -7.27 18.80 -10.09
N LYS A 102 -6.19 19.52 -9.82
CA LYS A 102 -6.01 20.91 -10.27
C LYS A 102 -6.01 21.04 -11.79
N PHE A 103 -5.33 20.13 -12.47
CA PHE A 103 -5.24 20.11 -13.94
C PHE A 103 -6.62 19.90 -14.59
N VAL A 104 -7.37 18.89 -14.12
CA VAL A 104 -8.74 18.61 -14.60
C VAL A 104 -9.68 19.76 -14.25
N GLY A 105 -9.60 20.32 -13.03
CA GLY A 105 -10.40 21.47 -12.62
C GLY A 105 -10.19 22.69 -13.52
N HIS A 106 -8.94 22.92 -13.96
CA HIS A 106 -8.62 24.02 -14.88
C HIS A 106 -9.20 23.80 -16.28
N LEU A 107 -9.15 22.55 -16.80
CA LEU A 107 -9.72 22.22 -18.10
C LEU A 107 -11.25 22.26 -18.13
N MET A 108 -11.90 21.84 -17.05
CA MET A 108 -13.36 21.75 -16.98
C MET A 108 -14.04 22.95 -16.30
N THR A 109 -13.25 23.96 -15.89
CA THR A 109 -13.76 25.13 -15.15
C THR A 109 -14.51 24.75 -13.85
N ILE A 110 -14.13 23.62 -13.24
CA ILE A 110 -14.72 23.11 -12.00
C ILE A 110 -13.77 23.44 -10.85
N GLN A 111 -14.33 23.98 -9.75
CA GLN A 111 -13.55 24.21 -8.54
C GLN A 111 -13.34 22.88 -7.81
N THR A 112 -12.10 22.40 -7.78
CA THR A 112 -11.71 21.22 -7.01
C THR A 112 -11.12 21.65 -5.67
N ALA A 113 -11.67 21.15 -4.56
CA ALA A 113 -11.15 21.37 -3.21
C ALA A 113 -10.62 20.05 -2.65
N VAL A 114 -9.33 20.02 -2.30
CA VAL A 114 -8.72 18.90 -1.59
C VAL A 114 -8.63 19.27 -0.11
N SER A 115 -9.30 18.50 0.74
CA SER A 115 -9.27 18.70 2.18
C SER A 115 -7.97 18.17 2.80
N MET A 116 -7.42 18.90 3.77
CA MET A 116 -6.26 18.43 4.56
C MET A 116 -6.56 17.10 5.29
N ASN A 117 -7.81 16.92 5.75
CA ASN A 117 -8.23 15.66 6.35
C ASN A 117 -8.10 14.48 5.38
N SER A 118 -8.46 14.68 4.10
CA SER A 118 -8.32 13.63 3.07
C SER A 118 -6.85 13.29 2.83
N VAL A 119 -5.96 14.27 2.86
CA VAL A 119 -4.50 14.06 2.74
C VAL A 119 -3.97 13.26 3.92
N LEU A 120 -4.32 13.62 5.15
CA LEU A 120 -3.89 12.92 6.35
C LEU A 120 -4.41 11.48 6.39
N LEU A 121 -5.68 11.28 6.00
CA LEU A 121 -6.27 9.94 5.87
C LEU A 121 -5.55 9.09 4.82
N ALA A 122 -5.24 9.66 3.66
CA ALA A 122 -4.55 8.94 2.60
C ALA A 122 -3.14 8.49 3.03
N VAL A 123 -2.36 9.37 3.63
CA VAL A 123 -1.00 9.05 4.13
C VAL A 123 -1.06 8.08 5.30
N GLY A 124 -1.98 8.30 6.25
CA GLY A 124 -2.18 7.41 7.40
C GLY A 124 -2.58 5.99 6.97
N PHE A 125 -3.51 5.89 6.03
CA PHE A 125 -3.96 4.61 5.48
C PHE A 125 -2.85 3.90 4.70
N SER A 126 -2.04 4.66 3.95
CA SER A 126 -0.84 4.13 3.29
C SER A 126 0.15 3.52 4.30
N GLY A 127 0.40 4.19 5.43
CA GLY A 127 1.22 3.65 6.52
C GLY A 127 0.66 2.36 7.11
N CYS A 128 -0.66 2.28 7.32
CA CYS A 128 -1.33 1.05 7.78
C CYS A 128 -1.11 -0.12 6.80
N ILE A 129 -1.19 0.14 5.50
CA ILE A 129 -0.90 -0.87 4.47
C ILE A 129 0.56 -1.33 4.55
N GLY A 130 1.50 -0.41 4.74
CA GLY A 130 2.91 -0.75 4.95
C GLY A 130 3.12 -1.68 6.14
N ILE A 131 2.39 -1.46 7.24
CA ILE A 131 2.41 -2.36 8.41
C ILE A 131 1.82 -3.73 8.06
N VAL A 132 0.61 -3.77 7.52
CA VAL A 132 -0.11 -5.02 7.24
C VAL A 132 0.69 -5.92 6.31
N PHE A 133 1.17 -5.39 5.19
CA PHE A 133 1.91 -6.17 4.20
C PHE A 133 3.41 -6.33 4.55
N GLY A 134 3.95 -5.50 5.43
CA GLY A 134 5.33 -5.60 5.92
C GLY A 134 5.52 -6.61 7.05
N VAL A 135 4.48 -6.92 7.85
CA VAL A 135 4.59 -7.86 8.99
C VAL A 135 5.04 -9.24 8.55
N PHE A 136 4.52 -9.78 7.45
CA PHE A 136 4.86 -11.11 6.99
C PHE A 136 6.34 -11.25 6.62
N PRO A 137 6.93 -10.42 5.71
CA PRO A 137 8.35 -10.49 5.39
C PRO A 137 9.25 -10.14 6.59
N ALA A 138 8.86 -9.17 7.44
CA ALA A 138 9.60 -8.83 8.64
C ALA A 138 9.68 -10.00 9.63
N ARG A 139 8.59 -10.73 9.83
CA ARG A 139 8.57 -11.97 10.62
C ARG A 139 9.45 -13.06 10.02
N LYS A 140 9.41 -13.21 8.71
CA LYS A 140 10.24 -14.20 8.01
C LYS A 140 11.73 -13.88 8.22
N ALA A 141 12.14 -12.62 8.10
CA ALA A 141 13.50 -12.17 8.38
C ALA A 141 13.91 -12.44 9.85
N ALA A 142 13.03 -12.09 10.81
CA ALA A 142 13.30 -12.25 12.23
C ALA A 142 13.44 -13.72 12.67
N ARG A 143 12.81 -14.66 11.95
CA ARG A 143 12.85 -16.11 12.28
C ARG A 143 13.89 -16.91 11.49
N LEU A 144 14.71 -16.28 10.66
CA LEU A 144 15.79 -16.96 9.96
C LEU A 144 16.75 -17.65 10.94
N ASP A 145 17.09 -18.91 10.67
CA ASP A 145 18.10 -19.62 11.41
C ASP A 145 19.50 -19.10 11.00
N PRO A 146 20.33 -18.65 11.97
CA PRO A 146 21.68 -18.15 11.66
C PRO A 146 22.53 -19.16 10.91
N ILE A 147 22.40 -20.46 11.24
CA ILE A 147 23.20 -21.53 10.62
C ILE A 147 22.80 -21.72 9.14
N GLU A 148 21.49 -21.76 8.88
CA GLU A 148 20.99 -21.86 7.49
C GLU A 148 21.30 -20.61 6.68
N ALA A 149 21.17 -19.43 7.27
CA ALA A 149 21.47 -18.16 6.63
C ALA A 149 22.93 -18.04 6.18
N LEU A 150 23.86 -18.53 6.97
CA LEU A 150 25.29 -18.57 6.63
C LEU A 150 25.65 -19.68 5.62
N ARG A 151 24.88 -20.76 5.58
CA ARG A 151 25.04 -21.87 4.63
C ARG A 151 24.49 -21.58 3.23
N TYR A 152 23.52 -20.67 3.14
CA TYR A 152 22.82 -20.35 1.91
C TYR A 152 23.74 -19.80 0.82
N ASP A 153 24.73 -18.99 1.19
CA ASP A 153 25.71 -18.38 0.29
C ASP A 153 26.64 -19.41 -0.37
N ASN A 154 26.99 -20.50 0.36
CA ASN A 154 27.88 -21.56 -0.17
C ASN A 154 27.22 -22.39 -1.27
N ARG A 155 25.91 -22.55 -1.29
CA ARG A 155 25.20 -23.30 -2.35
C ARG A 155 25.12 -22.53 -3.67
N MET A 156 25.05 -21.20 -3.61
CA MET A 156 25.04 -20.37 -4.82
C MET A 156 26.44 -20.16 -5.40
N ARG A 157 27.48 -20.22 -4.57
CA ARG A 157 28.86 -19.96 -4.99
C ARG A 157 29.55 -21.19 -5.60
N TYR A 158 29.09 -22.37 -5.24
CA TYR A 158 29.57 -23.64 -5.81
C TYR A 158 28.35 -24.46 -6.24
N PRO A 159 27.82 -24.28 -7.46
CA PRO A 159 26.93 -25.26 -8.03
C PRO A 159 27.73 -26.56 -8.08
N ILE A 160 27.26 -27.59 -7.36
CA ILE A 160 27.86 -28.92 -7.40
C ILE A 160 27.91 -29.32 -8.88
N ASN A 161 29.09 -29.38 -9.46
CA ASN A 161 29.31 -29.91 -10.80
C ASN A 161 28.88 -31.39 -10.74
N ILE A 162 27.67 -31.68 -11.22
CA ILE A 162 27.11 -33.03 -11.30
C ILE A 162 27.92 -33.91 -12.32
N PHE A 163 28.86 -33.28 -13.03
CA PHE A 163 29.68 -33.93 -14.07
C PHE A 163 31.01 -34.52 -13.58
N ASP A 164 31.32 -34.49 -12.28
CA ASP A 164 32.58 -35.06 -11.75
C ASP A 164 32.35 -36.40 -11.04
N ARG A 165 31.55 -37.28 -11.66
CA ARG A 165 31.27 -38.60 -11.13
C ARG A 165 31.47 -39.71 -12.16
N ASP A 166 32.36 -39.55 -13.12
CA ASP A 166 32.78 -40.62 -14.06
C ASP A 166 34.30 -40.53 -14.31
N GLU A 167 35.11 -40.94 -13.31
CA GLU A 167 36.42 -41.56 -13.44
C GLU A 167 36.65 -42.59 -12.33
#